data_c620f6b0b86dc950eea0c3e1381ca224
#
_entry.id   c620f6b0b86dc950eea0c3e1381ca224
#
_cell.length_a   1.000
_cell.length_b   1.000
_cell.length_c   1.000
_cell.angle_alpha   90.00
_cell.angle_beta   90.00
_cell.angle_gamma   90.00
#
_symmetry.space_group_name_H-M   'P 1'
#
loop_
_entity.id
_entity.type
_entity.pdbx_description
1 polymer ?
#
loop_
_entity_poly.entity_id
_entity_poly.type
_entity_poly.pdbx_seq_one_letter_code
_entity_poly.pdbx_strand_id
1 'polypeptide(L)'
;MTTVGALLTAYDEQMRGAVEPKPRAGVRYERDGPLLRVAGGHRGFVCGRRDVGVTGAELDRLIARQRDYFAARGEAVGWPIGAHDQPADLTERLRAAGFVPGETDTVLIGLTAELATAPALPHGVVLRWVTADADMRRIAAMQSAVWGQDWSWLGEHLIGQIAAAGDDIAVVAAEAGGEVVSAAWAAFFEPGAGGFARLLGGSTLPRWRGRGIYRALVAVRAQRAAARGVTYLQVEASDDSAPILRRLGFRAVTTTTTYVWTPPQPASPG
;
A
#
# COMPACT_ATOMS: atom_id res chain seq x y z
N MET A 1 12.14 -23.38 -8.68
CA MET A 1 12.07 -22.24 -7.71
C MET A 1 12.05 -20.94 -8.49
N THR A 2 11.07 -20.09 -8.26
CA THR A 2 10.99 -18.75 -8.90
C THR A 2 12.17 -17.90 -8.41
N THR A 3 12.96 -17.34 -9.32
CA THR A 3 14.11 -16.48 -8.96
C THR A 3 13.65 -15.09 -8.50
N VAL A 4 14.48 -14.37 -7.74
CA VAL A 4 14.20 -12.97 -7.35
C VAL A 4 14.01 -12.08 -8.58
N GLY A 5 14.80 -12.28 -9.63
CA GLY A 5 14.66 -11.54 -10.89
C GLY A 5 13.30 -11.77 -11.56
N ALA A 6 12.80 -13.02 -11.58
CA ALA A 6 11.48 -13.32 -12.14
C ALA A 6 10.35 -12.69 -11.32
N LEU A 7 10.49 -12.65 -9.98
CA LEU A 7 9.53 -11.96 -9.11
C LEU A 7 9.52 -10.44 -9.34
N LEU A 8 10.70 -9.85 -9.51
CA LEU A 8 10.83 -8.43 -9.82
C LEU A 8 10.20 -8.08 -11.17
N THR A 9 10.45 -8.89 -12.20
CA THR A 9 9.83 -8.71 -13.53
C THR A 9 8.31 -8.76 -13.43
N ALA A 10 7.75 -9.78 -12.76
CA ALA A 10 6.29 -9.89 -12.57
C ALA A 10 5.71 -8.69 -11.80
N TYR A 11 6.42 -8.20 -10.79
CA TYR A 11 6.02 -6.99 -10.04
C TYR A 11 6.02 -5.75 -10.94
N ASP A 12 7.07 -5.54 -11.73
CA ASP A 12 7.17 -4.37 -12.62
C ASP A 12 6.08 -4.39 -13.70
N GLU A 13 5.75 -5.55 -14.23
CA GLU A 13 4.74 -5.70 -15.28
C GLU A 13 3.30 -5.54 -14.77
N GLN A 14 3.00 -6.02 -13.56
CA GLN A 14 1.62 -6.14 -13.09
C GLN A 14 1.27 -5.16 -11.98
N MET A 15 2.23 -4.77 -11.12
CA MET A 15 1.96 -3.95 -9.93
C MET A 15 2.39 -2.51 -10.09
N ARG A 16 3.39 -2.21 -10.96
CA ARG A 16 3.83 -0.85 -11.20
C ARG A 16 2.79 -0.08 -12.01
N GLY A 17 2.28 1.00 -11.40
CA GLY A 17 1.17 1.77 -11.98
C GLY A 17 -0.20 1.09 -11.88
N ALA A 18 -0.31 -0.04 -11.20
CA ALA A 18 -1.59 -0.66 -10.92
C ALA A 18 -2.38 0.17 -9.91
N VAL A 19 -3.64 0.40 -10.21
CA VAL A 19 -4.61 1.04 -9.33
C VAL A 19 -5.82 0.13 -9.17
N GLU A 20 -6.59 0.38 -8.13
CA GLU A 20 -7.85 -0.34 -7.91
C GLU A 20 -8.75 -0.22 -9.16
N PRO A 21 -9.40 -1.32 -9.59
CA PRO A 21 -10.20 -1.33 -10.81
C PRO A 21 -11.33 -0.30 -10.81
N LYS A 22 -11.86 0.01 -9.63
CA LYS A 22 -12.95 0.97 -9.44
C LYS A 22 -12.50 2.04 -8.46
N PRO A 23 -12.47 3.33 -8.87
CA PRO A 23 -12.17 4.41 -7.95
C PRO A 23 -13.28 4.54 -6.92
N ARG A 24 -12.91 4.86 -5.68
CA ARG A 24 -13.85 5.24 -4.62
C ARG A 24 -14.58 6.55 -4.98
N ALA A 25 -15.72 6.78 -4.36
CA ALA A 25 -16.42 8.05 -4.51
C ALA A 25 -15.48 9.23 -4.21
N GLY A 26 -15.45 10.22 -5.09
CA GLY A 26 -14.59 11.39 -5.00
C GLY A 26 -13.16 11.19 -5.50
N VAL A 27 -12.71 9.96 -5.72
CA VAL A 27 -11.40 9.65 -6.28
C VAL A 27 -11.47 9.59 -7.81
N ARG A 28 -10.47 10.16 -8.49
CA ARG A 28 -10.37 10.19 -9.95
C ARG A 28 -9.04 9.61 -10.39
N TYR A 29 -9.07 8.90 -11.51
CA TYR A 29 -7.91 8.37 -12.21
C TYR A 29 -7.76 9.13 -13.53
N GLU A 30 -6.66 9.85 -13.69
CA GLU A 30 -6.37 10.67 -14.88
C GLU A 30 -4.99 10.36 -15.43
N ARG A 31 -4.88 10.12 -16.74
CA ARG A 31 -3.58 9.92 -17.39
C ARG A 31 -2.96 11.26 -17.79
N ASP A 32 -1.64 11.40 -17.56
CA ASP A 32 -0.80 12.46 -18.10
C ASP A 32 0.47 11.85 -18.70
N GLY A 33 0.43 11.59 -19.97
CA GLY A 33 1.51 10.86 -20.67
C GLY A 33 1.73 9.47 -20.08
N PRO A 34 2.96 9.15 -19.62
CA PRO A 34 3.29 7.84 -19.05
C PRO A 34 2.76 7.63 -17.63
N LEU A 35 2.22 8.67 -17.00
CA LEU A 35 1.81 8.66 -15.61
C LEU A 35 0.29 8.54 -15.47
N LEU A 36 -0.12 7.99 -14.33
CA LEU A 36 -1.49 7.97 -13.84
C LEU A 36 -1.57 8.77 -12.56
N ARG A 37 -2.45 9.76 -12.54
CA ARG A 37 -2.82 10.52 -11.34
C ARG A 37 -3.96 9.86 -10.64
N VAL A 38 -3.85 9.74 -9.32
CA VAL A 38 -4.94 9.34 -8.41
C VAL A 38 -5.20 10.54 -7.52
N ALA A 39 -6.34 11.21 -7.68
CA ALA A 39 -6.65 12.46 -6.99
C ALA A 39 -7.99 12.38 -6.23
N GLY A 40 -8.18 13.20 -5.19
CA GLY A 40 -9.41 13.27 -4.40
C GLY A 40 -9.43 12.33 -3.19
N GLY A 41 -8.32 11.71 -2.81
CA GLY A 41 -8.15 10.95 -1.57
C GLY A 41 -7.66 11.79 -0.39
N HIS A 42 -7.25 11.13 0.68
CA HIS A 42 -6.53 11.77 1.78
C HIS A 42 -5.23 12.45 1.30
N ARG A 43 -4.59 11.84 0.33
CA ARG A 43 -3.45 12.35 -0.43
C ARG A 43 -3.55 11.81 -1.84
N GLY A 44 -3.15 12.62 -2.82
CA GLY A 44 -3.01 12.18 -4.20
C GLY A 44 -1.79 11.29 -4.42
N PHE A 45 -1.80 10.54 -5.53
CA PHE A 45 -0.65 9.75 -5.95
C PHE A 45 -0.39 9.94 -7.44
N VAL A 46 0.89 9.84 -7.80
CA VAL A 46 1.36 9.70 -9.17
C VAL A 46 1.93 8.30 -9.31
N CYS A 47 1.37 7.51 -10.19
CA CYS A 47 1.80 6.15 -10.47
C CYS A 47 2.35 6.04 -11.88
N GLY A 48 3.39 5.23 -12.09
CA GLY A 48 3.99 5.02 -13.40
C GLY A 48 4.68 3.68 -13.49
N ARG A 49 5.08 3.32 -14.70
CA ARG A 49 5.95 2.17 -14.94
C ARG A 49 7.35 2.45 -14.39
N ARG A 50 8.18 1.40 -14.30
CA ARG A 50 9.58 1.49 -13.91
C ARG A 50 10.37 2.54 -14.71
N ASP A 51 10.13 2.58 -16.01
CA ASP A 51 10.71 3.59 -16.89
C ASP A 51 9.63 4.61 -17.27
N VAL A 52 9.87 5.87 -16.90
CA VAL A 52 8.97 6.99 -17.21
C VAL A 52 9.00 7.33 -18.70
N GLY A 53 10.05 6.90 -19.44
CA GLY A 53 10.16 7.07 -20.88
C GLY A 53 10.51 8.48 -21.36
N VAL A 54 10.78 9.43 -20.44
CA VAL A 54 11.20 10.81 -20.73
C VAL A 54 12.39 11.20 -19.87
N THR A 55 13.24 12.11 -20.36
CA THR A 55 14.47 12.54 -19.70
C THR A 55 14.68 14.05 -19.79
N GLY A 56 15.68 14.59 -19.07
CA GLY A 56 16.10 15.98 -19.20
C GLY A 56 14.95 16.99 -18.98
N ALA A 57 14.89 18.03 -19.77
CA ALA A 57 13.89 19.08 -19.66
C ALA A 57 12.44 18.61 -19.87
N GLU A 58 12.22 17.49 -20.56
CA GLU A 58 10.89 16.90 -20.71
C GLU A 58 10.42 16.27 -19.39
N LEU A 59 11.32 15.60 -18.67
CA LEU A 59 11.05 15.07 -17.34
C LEU A 59 10.77 16.20 -16.34
N ASP A 60 11.54 17.29 -16.39
CA ASP A 60 11.29 18.46 -15.52
C ASP A 60 9.89 19.05 -15.76
N ARG A 61 9.49 19.18 -17.03
CA ARG A 61 8.12 19.62 -17.37
C ARG A 61 7.06 18.64 -16.91
N LEU A 62 7.31 17.34 -17.02
CA LEU A 62 6.38 16.32 -16.54
C LEU A 62 6.20 16.41 -15.02
N ILE A 63 7.29 16.52 -14.25
CA ILE A 63 7.25 16.69 -12.80
C ILE A 63 6.50 17.97 -12.39
N ALA A 64 6.80 19.10 -13.05
CA ALA A 64 6.13 20.36 -12.79
C ALA A 64 4.61 20.26 -13.03
N ARG A 65 4.17 19.62 -14.11
CA ARG A 65 2.74 19.40 -14.38
C ARG A 65 2.04 18.59 -13.29
N GLN A 66 2.72 17.58 -12.70
CA GLN A 66 2.13 16.83 -11.58
C GLN A 66 1.94 17.75 -10.37
N ARG A 67 3.00 18.46 -9.99
CA ARG A 67 2.97 19.41 -8.88
C ARG A 67 1.86 20.45 -9.06
N ASP A 68 1.79 21.08 -10.23
CA ASP A 68 0.85 22.17 -10.51
C ASP A 68 -0.61 21.67 -10.53
N TYR A 69 -0.84 20.43 -11.01
CA TYR A 69 -2.15 19.79 -10.96
C TYR A 69 -2.64 19.61 -9.51
N PHE A 70 -1.79 19.09 -8.63
CA PHE A 70 -2.16 18.89 -7.22
C PHE A 70 -2.16 20.20 -6.43
N ALA A 71 -1.31 21.17 -6.79
CA ALA A 71 -1.33 22.53 -6.24
C ALA A 71 -2.69 23.22 -6.47
N ALA A 72 -3.21 23.17 -7.70
CA ALA A 72 -4.51 23.75 -8.05
C ALA A 72 -5.69 23.13 -7.29
N ARG A 73 -5.50 21.94 -6.71
CA ARG A 73 -6.48 21.23 -5.88
C ARG A 73 -6.27 21.41 -4.38
N GLY A 74 -5.18 22.08 -3.97
CA GLY A 74 -4.77 22.14 -2.56
C GLY A 74 -4.42 20.77 -1.97
N GLU A 75 -4.07 19.79 -2.80
CA GLU A 75 -3.89 18.39 -2.42
C GLU A 75 -2.40 18.04 -2.40
N ALA A 76 -1.93 17.42 -1.30
CA ALA A 76 -0.60 16.83 -1.26
C ALA A 76 -0.53 15.61 -2.17
N VAL A 77 0.66 15.35 -2.75
CA VAL A 77 0.85 14.24 -3.68
C VAL A 77 2.07 13.40 -3.31
N GLY A 78 1.93 12.08 -3.36
CA GLY A 78 3.00 11.10 -3.23
C GLY A 78 3.35 10.49 -4.58
N TRP A 79 4.65 10.34 -4.85
CA TRP A 79 5.17 9.64 -6.01
C TRP A 79 6.10 8.51 -5.53
N PRO A 80 5.63 7.25 -5.49
CA PRO A 80 6.45 6.11 -5.10
C PRO A 80 7.46 5.79 -6.21
N ILE A 81 8.74 5.74 -5.84
CA ILE A 81 9.88 5.48 -6.73
C ILE A 81 10.60 4.24 -6.26
N GLY A 82 10.75 3.26 -7.15
CA GLY A 82 11.55 2.06 -6.91
C GLY A 82 13.06 2.35 -7.07
N ALA A 83 13.89 1.62 -6.34
CA ALA A 83 15.36 1.80 -6.42
C ALA A 83 15.95 1.54 -7.82
N HIS A 84 15.21 0.86 -8.69
CA HIS A 84 15.62 0.51 -10.06
C HIS A 84 14.83 1.29 -11.14
N ASP A 85 14.12 2.36 -10.75
CA ASP A 85 13.34 3.18 -11.68
C ASP A 85 14.25 4.01 -12.59
N GLN A 86 13.73 4.34 -13.77
CA GLN A 86 14.41 5.11 -14.79
C GLN A 86 13.60 6.36 -15.16
N PRO A 87 14.29 7.45 -15.51
CA PRO A 87 15.75 7.62 -15.58
C PRO A 87 16.39 7.71 -14.20
N ALA A 88 17.70 7.43 -14.10
CA ALA A 88 18.43 7.36 -12.84
C ALA A 88 18.45 8.69 -12.05
N ASP A 89 18.33 9.83 -12.72
CA ASP A 89 18.27 11.17 -12.12
C ASP A 89 16.84 11.61 -11.70
N LEU A 90 15.84 10.72 -11.84
CA LEU A 90 14.44 11.05 -11.48
C LEU A 90 14.30 11.53 -10.03
N THR A 91 14.96 10.87 -9.08
CA THR A 91 14.87 11.22 -7.65
C THR A 91 15.53 12.55 -7.32
N GLU A 92 16.60 12.91 -8.03
CA GLU A 92 17.27 14.21 -7.90
C GLU A 92 16.37 15.33 -8.43
N ARG A 93 15.74 15.13 -9.59
CA ARG A 93 14.80 16.09 -10.18
C ARG A 93 13.55 16.27 -9.35
N LEU A 94 13.03 15.20 -8.73
CA LEU A 94 11.91 15.32 -7.79
C LEU A 94 12.29 16.21 -6.59
N ARG A 95 13.47 16.01 -6.00
CA ARG A 95 13.96 16.87 -4.91
C ARG A 95 14.11 18.33 -5.36
N ALA A 96 14.66 18.57 -6.54
CA ALA A 96 14.80 19.91 -7.12
C ALA A 96 13.43 20.59 -7.34
N ALA A 97 12.38 19.80 -7.63
CA ALA A 97 11.00 20.27 -7.75
C ALA A 97 10.27 20.42 -6.40
N GLY A 98 10.94 20.19 -5.27
CA GLY A 98 10.38 20.36 -3.93
C GLY A 98 9.69 19.12 -3.35
N PHE A 99 9.84 17.96 -3.96
CA PHE A 99 9.40 16.70 -3.35
C PHE A 99 10.40 16.24 -2.27
N VAL A 100 9.88 15.81 -1.14
CA VAL A 100 10.65 15.33 0.01
C VAL A 100 10.53 13.81 0.07
N PRO A 101 11.66 13.06 0.14
CA PRO A 101 11.62 11.62 0.32
C PRO A 101 11.06 11.26 1.70
N GLY A 102 10.16 10.29 1.75
CA GLY A 102 9.73 9.61 2.97
C GLY A 102 10.69 8.49 3.36
N GLU A 103 10.21 7.61 4.23
CA GLU A 103 10.92 6.39 4.58
C GLU A 103 11.00 5.45 3.37
N THR A 104 12.05 4.64 3.35
CA THR A 104 12.24 3.64 2.31
C THR A 104 11.74 2.29 2.81
N ASP A 105 10.77 1.74 2.09
CA ASP A 105 10.24 0.41 2.36
C ASP A 105 10.91 -0.66 1.49
N THR A 106 11.00 -1.88 2.03
CA THR A 106 11.40 -3.05 1.25
C THR A 106 10.17 -3.65 0.55
N VAL A 107 10.22 -3.78 -0.78
CA VAL A 107 9.22 -4.52 -1.55
C VAL A 107 9.51 -6.00 -1.44
N LEU A 108 8.57 -6.73 -0.86
CA LEU A 108 8.67 -8.17 -0.61
C LEU A 108 7.58 -8.89 -1.38
N ILE A 109 7.94 -10.03 -1.99
CA ILE A 109 7.00 -10.91 -2.69
C ILE A 109 7.11 -12.33 -2.13
N GLY A 110 5.96 -12.92 -1.84
CA GLY A 110 5.84 -14.31 -1.41
C GLY A 110 4.91 -15.11 -2.32
N LEU A 111 5.13 -16.41 -2.41
CA LEU A 111 4.22 -17.30 -3.11
C LEU A 111 3.03 -17.64 -2.21
N THR A 112 1.83 -17.39 -2.70
CA THR A 112 0.59 -17.61 -1.95
C THR A 112 0.50 -19.04 -1.41
N ALA A 113 0.88 -20.04 -2.23
CA ALA A 113 0.84 -21.45 -1.84
C ALA A 113 1.79 -21.79 -0.66
N GLU A 114 2.92 -21.08 -0.52
CA GLU A 114 3.87 -21.28 0.57
C GLU A 114 3.40 -20.60 1.87
N LEU A 115 2.59 -19.54 1.75
CA LEU A 115 2.16 -18.67 2.85
C LEU A 115 0.76 -18.99 3.39
N ALA A 116 -0.06 -19.74 2.64
CA ALA A 116 -1.42 -20.14 3.01
C ALA A 116 -1.44 -21.25 4.07
N THR A 117 -0.74 -21.02 5.18
CA THR A 117 -0.63 -21.95 6.30
C THR A 117 -1.78 -21.83 7.30
N ALA A 118 -1.93 -22.78 8.21
CA ALA A 118 -2.89 -22.65 9.31
C ALA A 118 -2.47 -21.54 10.27
N PRO A 119 -3.38 -20.58 10.60
CA PRO A 119 -3.04 -19.50 11.52
C PRO A 119 -2.93 -20.06 12.95
N ALA A 120 -1.85 -19.68 13.67
CA ALA A 120 -1.71 -19.96 15.10
C ALA A 120 -1.97 -18.67 15.88
N LEU A 121 -2.97 -18.69 16.77
CA LEU A 121 -3.38 -17.54 17.56
C LEU A 121 -3.11 -17.80 19.06
N PRO A 122 -2.79 -16.76 19.82
CA PRO A 122 -2.75 -16.86 21.28
C PRO A 122 -4.16 -17.04 21.84
N HIS A 123 -4.24 -17.63 23.03
CA HIS A 123 -5.51 -17.82 23.73
C HIS A 123 -6.30 -16.51 23.86
N GLY A 124 -7.60 -16.56 23.61
CA GLY A 124 -8.50 -15.43 23.73
C GLY A 124 -8.45 -14.44 22.55
N VAL A 125 -7.65 -14.68 21.52
CA VAL A 125 -7.66 -13.91 20.28
C VAL A 125 -8.43 -14.64 19.19
N VAL A 126 -9.31 -13.94 18.50
CA VAL A 126 -10.08 -14.43 17.35
C VAL A 126 -9.84 -13.56 16.13
N LEU A 127 -9.86 -14.16 14.94
CA LEU A 127 -9.83 -13.40 13.68
C LEU A 127 -11.25 -13.32 13.11
N ARG A 128 -11.58 -12.15 12.63
CA ARG A 128 -12.87 -11.88 11.99
C ARG A 128 -12.67 -11.08 10.69
N TRP A 129 -13.19 -11.59 9.58
CA TRP A 129 -13.35 -10.80 8.37
C TRP A 129 -14.44 -9.77 8.61
N VAL A 130 -14.17 -8.52 8.27
CA VAL A 130 -15.03 -7.39 8.64
C VAL A 130 -15.35 -6.52 7.43
N THR A 131 -16.61 -6.06 7.37
CA THR A 131 -17.11 -5.20 6.31
C THR A 131 -17.95 -4.02 6.84
N ALA A 132 -18.33 -4.05 8.13
CA ALA A 132 -19.18 -3.02 8.71
C ALA A 132 -18.39 -1.72 8.96
N ASP A 133 -19.01 -0.57 8.70
CA ASP A 133 -18.42 0.76 8.89
C ASP A 133 -17.87 0.95 10.31
N ALA A 134 -18.59 0.46 11.32
CA ALA A 134 -18.14 0.53 12.71
C ALA A 134 -16.82 -0.19 12.93
N ASP A 135 -16.58 -1.34 12.27
CA ASP A 135 -15.32 -2.06 12.36
C ASP A 135 -14.18 -1.27 11.69
N MET A 136 -14.43 -0.60 10.57
CA MET A 136 -13.42 0.23 9.90
C MET A 136 -12.98 1.39 10.79
N ARG A 137 -13.91 2.04 11.49
CA ARG A 137 -13.60 3.10 12.45
C ARG A 137 -12.84 2.59 13.68
N ARG A 138 -13.17 1.37 14.18
CA ARG A 138 -12.41 0.72 15.26
C ARG A 138 -10.97 0.37 14.82
N ILE A 139 -10.80 -0.08 13.58
CA ILE A 139 -9.46 -0.33 13.00
C ILE A 139 -8.68 0.99 12.88
N ALA A 140 -9.29 2.08 12.41
CA ALA A 140 -8.65 3.38 12.34
C ALA A 140 -8.20 3.89 13.73
N ALA A 141 -9.03 3.73 14.76
CA ALA A 141 -8.67 4.07 16.13
C ALA A 141 -7.50 3.22 16.65
N MET A 142 -7.49 1.91 16.37
CA MET A 142 -6.36 1.03 16.70
C MET A 142 -5.08 1.45 15.97
N GLN A 143 -5.15 1.81 14.69
CA GLN A 143 -4.01 2.33 13.93
C GLN A 143 -3.47 3.62 14.53
N SER A 144 -4.35 4.55 14.93
CA SER A 144 -3.94 5.78 15.61
C SER A 144 -3.17 5.48 16.90
N ALA A 145 -3.63 4.50 17.68
CA ALA A 145 -2.95 4.07 18.91
C ALA A 145 -1.60 3.38 18.66
N VAL A 146 -1.45 2.66 17.52
CA VAL A 146 -0.18 2.01 17.15
C VAL A 146 0.88 3.03 16.74
N TRP A 147 0.49 4.04 15.95
CA TRP A 147 1.41 4.97 15.31
C TRP A 147 1.59 6.29 16.05
N GLY A 148 0.75 6.55 17.07
CA GLY A 148 0.79 7.81 17.83
C GLY A 148 0.40 9.03 17.01
N GLN A 149 -0.35 8.87 15.93
CA GLN A 149 -0.80 9.90 15.01
C GLN A 149 -2.29 9.73 14.70
N ASP A 150 -2.94 10.77 14.17
CA ASP A 150 -4.33 10.68 13.74
C ASP A 150 -4.47 9.90 12.43
N TRP A 151 -5.05 8.70 12.53
CA TRP A 151 -5.43 7.83 11.42
C TRP A 151 -6.95 7.74 11.25
N SER A 152 -7.73 8.67 11.78
CA SER A 152 -9.20 8.65 11.70
C SER A 152 -9.71 8.61 10.24
N TRP A 153 -9.00 9.27 9.33
CA TRP A 153 -9.28 9.25 7.88
C TRP A 153 -9.30 7.82 7.29
N LEU A 154 -8.56 6.87 7.88
CA LEU A 154 -8.47 5.49 7.39
C LEU A 154 -9.81 4.77 7.47
N GLY A 155 -10.65 5.08 8.47
CA GLY A 155 -11.99 4.49 8.61
C GLY A 155 -12.84 4.76 7.38
N GLU A 156 -13.00 6.01 7.02
CA GLU A 156 -13.77 6.41 5.82
C GLU A 156 -13.10 5.94 4.52
N HIS A 157 -11.77 5.88 4.51
CA HIS A 157 -11.02 5.33 3.38
C HIS A 157 -11.38 3.85 3.13
N LEU A 158 -11.35 2.99 4.16
CA LEU A 158 -11.67 1.57 4.05
C LEU A 158 -13.16 1.34 3.72
N ILE A 159 -14.06 2.12 4.33
CA ILE A 159 -15.49 2.09 4.00
C ILE A 159 -15.70 2.35 2.50
N GLY A 160 -15.09 3.43 1.99
CA GLY A 160 -15.18 3.77 0.57
C GLY A 160 -14.55 2.72 -0.35
N GLN A 161 -13.45 2.08 0.06
CA GLN A 161 -12.83 1.00 -0.70
C GLN A 161 -13.74 -0.24 -0.76
N ILE A 162 -14.30 -0.67 0.37
CA ILE A 162 -15.22 -1.82 0.41
C ILE A 162 -16.46 -1.54 -0.45
N ALA A 163 -17.02 -0.35 -0.36
CA ALA A 163 -18.19 0.04 -1.17
C ALA A 163 -17.91 0.04 -2.67
N ALA A 164 -16.70 0.44 -3.10
CA ALA A 164 -16.34 0.51 -4.51
C ALA A 164 -15.85 -0.84 -5.06
N ALA A 165 -15.00 -1.54 -4.32
CA ALA A 165 -14.27 -2.71 -4.78
C ALA A 165 -14.95 -4.04 -4.39
N GLY A 166 -15.87 -4.04 -3.42
CA GLY A 166 -16.55 -5.26 -2.97
C GLY A 166 -15.54 -6.32 -2.51
N ASP A 167 -15.60 -7.49 -3.14
CA ASP A 167 -14.72 -8.62 -2.81
C ASP A 167 -13.25 -8.41 -3.19
N ASP A 168 -12.91 -7.40 -3.98
CA ASP A 168 -11.51 -7.12 -4.35
C ASP A 168 -10.71 -6.46 -3.22
N ILE A 169 -11.36 -6.17 -2.10
CA ILE A 169 -10.70 -5.84 -0.85
C ILE A 169 -11.21 -6.74 0.29
N ALA A 170 -10.32 -7.20 1.13
CA ALA A 170 -10.67 -8.04 2.27
C ALA A 170 -9.98 -7.53 3.53
N VAL A 171 -10.76 -7.12 4.52
CA VAL A 171 -10.27 -6.58 5.80
C VAL A 171 -10.45 -7.62 6.89
N VAL A 172 -9.40 -7.87 7.67
CA VAL A 172 -9.42 -8.80 8.80
C VAL A 172 -8.97 -8.10 10.08
N ALA A 173 -9.75 -8.27 11.15
CA ALA A 173 -9.44 -7.82 12.50
C ALA A 173 -9.10 -9.01 13.39
N ALA A 174 -8.10 -8.85 14.26
CA ALA A 174 -7.85 -9.71 15.40
C ALA A 174 -8.43 -9.03 16.63
N GLU A 175 -9.29 -9.72 17.34
CA GLU A 175 -9.99 -9.20 18.50
C GLU A 175 -9.67 -10.02 19.76
N ALA A 176 -9.54 -9.33 20.90
CA ALA A 176 -9.38 -9.93 22.21
C ALA A 176 -10.22 -9.15 23.23
N GLY A 177 -11.12 -9.83 23.97
CA GLY A 177 -12.00 -9.20 24.94
C GLY A 177 -12.84 -8.04 24.39
N GLY A 178 -13.25 -8.13 23.12
CA GLY A 178 -14.03 -7.10 22.43
C GLY A 178 -13.22 -5.92 21.86
N GLU A 179 -11.90 -5.91 22.07
CA GLU A 179 -11.00 -4.89 21.52
C GLU A 179 -10.36 -5.36 20.21
N VAL A 180 -10.23 -4.47 19.21
CA VAL A 180 -9.40 -4.70 18.02
C VAL A 180 -7.92 -4.52 18.42
N VAL A 181 -7.18 -5.62 18.47
CA VAL A 181 -5.77 -5.63 18.92
C VAL A 181 -4.77 -5.65 17.77
N SER A 182 -5.24 -6.04 16.58
CA SER A 182 -4.46 -6.04 15.35
C SER A 182 -5.42 -6.02 14.15
N ALA A 183 -5.00 -5.45 13.04
CA ALA A 183 -5.79 -5.50 11.81
C ALA A 183 -4.87 -5.51 10.60
N ALA A 184 -5.42 -5.95 9.46
CA ALA A 184 -4.76 -5.90 8.17
C ALA A 184 -5.79 -6.06 7.05
N TRP A 185 -5.42 -5.68 5.83
CA TRP A 185 -6.26 -5.95 4.66
C TRP A 185 -5.44 -6.43 3.47
N ALA A 186 -6.14 -6.94 2.47
CA ALA A 186 -5.57 -7.33 1.19
C ALA A 186 -6.39 -6.71 0.07
N ALA A 187 -5.72 -6.15 -0.93
CA ALA A 187 -6.33 -5.73 -2.19
C ALA A 187 -5.92 -6.72 -3.29
N PHE A 188 -6.90 -7.18 -4.07
CA PHE A 188 -6.70 -8.18 -5.13
C PHE A 188 -6.70 -7.48 -6.48
N PHE A 189 -5.65 -7.70 -7.26
CA PHE A 189 -5.47 -7.17 -8.61
C PHE A 189 -5.54 -8.32 -9.60
N GLU A 190 -6.51 -8.27 -10.52
CA GLU A 190 -6.74 -9.28 -11.55
C GLU A 190 -6.69 -10.73 -11.01
N PRO A 191 -7.80 -11.26 -10.46
CA PRO A 191 -7.83 -12.61 -9.95
C PRO A 191 -7.58 -13.63 -11.06
N GLY A 192 -6.67 -14.56 -10.80
CA GLY A 192 -6.30 -15.63 -11.74
C GLY A 192 -4.86 -16.10 -11.57
N ALA A 193 -4.46 -17.09 -12.38
CA ALA A 193 -3.11 -17.63 -12.37
C ALA A 193 -2.12 -16.54 -12.80
N GLY A 194 -1.15 -16.22 -11.92
CA GLY A 194 -0.16 -15.15 -12.12
C GLY A 194 -0.51 -13.80 -11.50
N GLY A 195 -1.72 -13.63 -10.94
CA GLY A 195 -2.16 -12.38 -10.32
C GLY A 195 -1.53 -12.10 -8.94
N PHE A 196 -1.66 -10.84 -8.52
CA PHE A 196 -1.14 -10.34 -7.25
C PHE A 196 -2.26 -10.00 -6.25
N ALA A 197 -1.95 -10.19 -4.97
CA ALA A 197 -2.65 -9.51 -3.88
C ALA A 197 -1.65 -8.64 -3.10
N ARG A 198 -1.99 -7.37 -2.87
CA ARG A 198 -1.22 -6.45 -2.04
C ARG A 198 -1.67 -6.59 -0.59
N LEU A 199 -0.73 -6.87 0.30
CA LEU A 199 -0.97 -6.91 1.74
C LEU A 199 -0.72 -5.53 2.34
N LEU A 200 -1.70 -5.00 3.06
CA LEU A 200 -1.73 -3.63 3.55
C LEU A 200 -2.06 -3.58 5.03
N GLY A 201 -1.64 -2.52 5.70
CA GLY A 201 -2.09 -2.08 7.03
C GLY A 201 -1.84 -3.04 8.18
N GLY A 202 -0.97 -4.03 8.00
CA GLY A 202 -0.67 -5.04 9.01
C GLY A 202 0.01 -4.44 10.24
N SER A 203 -0.74 -4.13 11.28
CA SER A 203 -0.20 -3.59 12.53
C SER A 203 -0.85 -4.24 13.77
N THR A 204 -0.13 -4.19 14.88
CA THR A 204 -0.52 -4.83 16.15
C THR A 204 -0.22 -3.88 17.29
N LEU A 205 -1.18 -3.70 18.21
CA LEU A 205 -0.99 -2.92 19.44
C LEU A 205 0.27 -3.38 20.20
N PRO A 206 1.10 -2.48 20.72
CA PRO A 206 2.38 -2.83 21.35
C PRO A 206 2.29 -3.98 22.35
N ARG A 207 1.29 -3.97 23.25
CA ARG A 207 1.07 -5.01 24.27
C ARG A 207 0.70 -6.39 23.72
N TRP A 208 0.33 -6.49 22.43
CA TRP A 208 -0.04 -7.72 21.75
C TRP A 208 1.02 -8.22 20.76
N ARG A 209 2.14 -7.48 20.58
CA ARG A 209 3.26 -7.87 19.74
C ARG A 209 3.97 -9.11 20.29
N GLY A 210 4.71 -9.80 19.42
CA GLY A 210 5.47 -11.00 19.79
C GLY A 210 4.63 -12.27 20.03
N ARG A 211 3.31 -12.22 19.90
CA ARG A 211 2.38 -13.33 20.17
C ARG A 211 1.89 -14.09 18.93
N GLY A 212 2.47 -13.84 17.76
CA GLY A 212 2.11 -14.55 16.53
C GLY A 212 0.92 -13.97 15.75
N ILE A 213 0.23 -12.93 16.25
CA ILE A 213 -0.99 -12.38 15.63
C ILE A 213 -0.69 -11.84 14.22
N TYR A 214 0.39 -11.09 14.01
CA TYR A 214 0.77 -10.58 12.70
C TYR A 214 1.00 -11.73 11.69
N ARG A 215 1.65 -12.83 12.12
CA ARG A 215 1.85 -14.03 11.30
C ARG A 215 0.52 -14.67 10.91
N ALA A 216 -0.41 -14.77 11.86
CA ALA A 216 -1.74 -15.31 11.61
C ALA A 216 -2.53 -14.46 10.61
N LEU A 217 -2.41 -13.11 10.68
CA LEU A 217 -3.01 -12.19 9.71
C LEU A 217 -2.40 -12.37 8.30
N VAL A 218 -1.11 -12.66 8.18
CA VAL A 218 -0.50 -12.98 6.88
C VAL A 218 -1.07 -14.29 6.35
N ALA A 219 -1.14 -15.34 7.18
CA ALA A 219 -1.62 -16.65 6.78
C ALA A 219 -3.07 -16.64 6.27
N VAL A 220 -4.00 -15.99 6.98
CA VAL A 220 -5.42 -15.97 6.56
C VAL A 220 -5.63 -15.14 5.29
N ARG A 221 -4.85 -14.06 5.08
CA ARG A 221 -4.89 -13.30 3.82
C ARG A 221 -4.32 -14.12 2.67
N ALA A 222 -3.26 -14.92 2.92
CA ALA A 222 -2.71 -15.85 1.95
C ALA A 222 -3.73 -16.94 1.59
N GLN A 223 -4.45 -17.53 2.58
CA GLN A 223 -5.52 -18.49 2.33
C GLN A 223 -6.63 -17.89 1.46
N ARG A 224 -7.05 -16.64 1.74
CA ARG A 224 -8.06 -15.96 0.93
C ARG A 224 -7.56 -15.68 -0.49
N ALA A 225 -6.29 -15.30 -0.66
CA ALA A 225 -5.65 -15.14 -1.97
C ALA A 225 -5.57 -16.46 -2.74
N ALA A 226 -5.19 -17.55 -2.07
CA ALA A 226 -5.16 -18.91 -2.66
C ALA A 226 -6.53 -19.34 -3.16
N ALA A 227 -7.59 -19.11 -2.37
CA ALA A 227 -8.98 -19.42 -2.75
C ALA A 227 -9.44 -18.62 -3.98
N ARG A 228 -8.79 -17.50 -4.31
CA ARG A 228 -9.04 -16.67 -5.50
C ARG A 228 -8.09 -17.00 -6.67
N GLY A 229 -7.22 -18.00 -6.54
CA GLY A 229 -6.24 -18.36 -7.56
C GLY A 229 -5.07 -17.39 -7.70
N VAL A 230 -4.88 -16.47 -6.76
CA VAL A 230 -3.77 -15.50 -6.77
C VAL A 230 -2.46 -16.21 -6.49
N THR A 231 -1.43 -15.91 -7.30
CA THR A 231 -0.12 -16.57 -7.20
C THR A 231 0.84 -15.83 -6.26
N TYR A 232 0.81 -14.51 -6.26
CA TYR A 232 1.79 -13.68 -5.55
C TYR A 232 1.16 -12.79 -4.49
N LEU A 233 1.79 -12.72 -3.33
CA LEU A 233 1.51 -11.72 -2.30
C LEU A 233 2.62 -10.68 -2.31
N GLN A 234 2.26 -9.40 -2.46
CA GLN A 234 3.17 -8.27 -2.40
C GLN A 234 2.93 -7.47 -1.14
N VAL A 235 4.00 -6.97 -0.54
CA VAL A 235 3.95 -6.05 0.60
C VAL A 235 5.12 -5.06 0.52
N GLU A 236 4.86 -3.80 0.82
CA GLU A 236 5.86 -2.79 1.14
C GLU A 236 6.03 -2.80 2.65
N ALA A 237 7.22 -3.09 3.10
CA ALA A 237 7.50 -3.41 4.50
C ALA A 237 8.57 -2.47 5.06
N SER A 238 8.23 -1.85 6.19
CA SER A 238 9.20 -1.10 7.00
C SER A 238 10.30 -2.02 7.56
N ASP A 239 11.34 -1.43 8.10
CA ASP A 239 12.45 -2.14 8.74
C ASP A 239 11.99 -3.04 9.90
N ASP A 240 10.89 -2.70 10.59
CA ASP A 240 10.32 -3.51 11.65
C ASP A 240 9.65 -4.79 11.13
N SER A 241 8.94 -4.70 9.99
CA SER A 241 8.12 -5.79 9.45
C SER A 241 8.87 -6.67 8.44
N ALA A 242 9.83 -6.12 7.69
CA ALA A 242 10.57 -6.85 6.68
C ALA A 242 11.30 -8.09 7.21
N PRO A 243 11.98 -8.08 8.37
CA PRO A 243 12.60 -9.28 8.92
C PRO A 243 11.58 -10.37 9.29
N ILE A 244 10.38 -10.00 9.72
CA ILE A 244 9.31 -10.95 10.05
C ILE A 244 8.84 -11.64 8.77
N LEU A 245 8.55 -10.86 7.73
CA LEU A 245 8.06 -11.35 6.44
C LEU A 245 9.09 -12.24 5.72
N ARG A 246 10.39 -11.88 5.78
CA ARG A 246 11.47 -12.74 5.26
C ARG A 246 11.49 -14.11 5.93
N ARG A 247 11.32 -14.17 7.26
CA ARG A 247 11.22 -15.45 7.99
C ARG A 247 9.98 -16.26 7.64
N LEU A 248 8.93 -15.62 7.12
CA LEU A 248 7.73 -16.28 6.63
C LEU A 248 7.87 -16.83 5.20
N GLY A 249 8.96 -16.49 4.48
CA GLY A 249 9.20 -16.97 3.11
C GLY A 249 9.06 -15.89 2.04
N PHE A 250 8.77 -14.64 2.41
CA PHE A 250 8.82 -13.53 1.45
C PHE A 250 10.27 -13.24 1.02
N ARG A 251 10.43 -12.83 -0.23
CA ARG A 251 11.71 -12.46 -0.84
C ARG A 251 11.71 -10.97 -1.15
N ALA A 252 12.76 -10.27 -0.71
CA ALA A 252 12.97 -8.89 -1.08
C ALA A 252 13.36 -8.82 -2.56
N VAL A 253 12.66 -8.00 -3.32
CA VAL A 253 12.88 -7.84 -4.77
C VAL A 253 13.43 -6.46 -5.12
N THR A 254 13.05 -5.42 -4.40
CA THR A 254 13.52 -4.04 -4.54
C THR A 254 13.20 -3.26 -3.28
N THR A 255 13.50 -1.96 -3.31
CA THR A 255 12.98 -1.00 -2.32
C THR A 255 12.16 0.09 -3.03
N THR A 256 11.30 0.76 -2.28
CA THR A 256 10.52 1.90 -2.77
C THR A 256 10.58 3.04 -1.77
N THR A 257 10.63 4.28 -2.26
CA THR A 257 10.56 5.50 -1.46
C THR A 257 9.49 6.40 -2.04
N THR A 258 8.52 6.79 -1.22
CA THR A 258 7.51 7.76 -1.68
C THR A 258 8.02 9.18 -1.51
N TYR A 259 8.17 9.89 -2.62
CA TYR A 259 8.49 11.30 -2.65
C TYR A 259 7.20 12.09 -2.51
N VAL A 260 7.11 12.96 -1.50
CA VAL A 260 5.89 13.72 -1.18
C VAL A 260 6.12 15.20 -1.45
N TRP A 261 5.19 15.80 -2.17
CA TRP A 261 5.08 17.25 -2.30
C TRP A 261 3.78 17.71 -1.65
N THR A 262 3.87 18.79 -0.88
CA THR A 262 2.73 19.41 -0.19
C THR A 262 2.57 20.83 -0.70
N PRO A 263 1.35 21.26 -1.09
CA PRO A 263 1.12 22.63 -1.51
C PRO A 263 1.43 23.61 -0.36
N PRO A 264 1.97 24.80 -0.67
CA PRO A 264 2.11 25.84 0.33
C PRO A 264 0.76 26.12 0.99
N GLN A 265 0.73 26.19 2.32
CA GLN A 265 -0.48 26.63 3.01
C GLN A 265 -0.77 28.10 2.62
N PRO A 266 -2.04 28.44 2.31
CA PRO A 266 -2.40 29.85 2.15
C PRO A 266 -2.01 30.58 3.44
N ALA A 267 -1.35 31.73 3.30
CA ALA A 267 -1.01 32.57 4.44
C ALA A 267 -2.30 32.84 5.23
N SER A 268 -2.30 32.54 6.53
CA SER A 268 -3.43 32.89 7.38
C SER A 268 -3.69 34.38 7.24
N PRO A 269 -4.91 34.83 6.97
CA PRO A 269 -5.21 36.28 6.97
C PRO A 269 -4.91 36.77 8.37
N GLY A 270 -3.93 37.72 8.46
CA GLY A 270 -3.53 38.41 9.70
C GLY A 270 -4.64 39.29 10.25
#